data_25d8e42939822989a07f71a77620c79e
#
_entry.id   25d8e42939822989a07f71a77620c79e
#
_cell.length_a   1.000
_cell.length_b   1.000
_cell.length_c   1.000
_cell.angle_alpha   90.00
_cell.angle_beta   90.00
_cell.angle_gamma   90.00
#
_symmetry.space_group_name_H-M   'P 1'
#
loop_
_entity.id
_entity.type
_entity.pdbx_description
1 polymer ?
#
loop_
_entity_poly.entity_id
_entity_poly.type
_entity_poly.pdbx_seq_one_letter_code
_entity_poly.pdbx_strand_id
1 'polypeptide(L)'
;MAQGMLYIVSAPSGAGKSSLIQALLKTQPLYDTQVSVSHTTRQPRPGEVHGEHYFFVNHDEFKEMISRDAFLEHAEVFGNYYGTSREAIEQVLATGVDVFLDIDWQGAQQIRQKMPHARSIFILPPSKIELDRRLRGRGQDSEEVIAKRMAQAVAEMSHYAEYDYLIVNDDFDTALTDLKTIIRAERLRMSRQKQRHDALISKLLAD
;
A
#
# COMPACT_ATOMS: atom_id res chain seq x y z
N MET A 1 -16.40 16.12 7.45
CA MET A 1 -15.94 15.52 6.18
C MET A 1 -15.59 14.06 6.46
N ALA A 2 -16.02 13.11 5.62
CA ALA A 2 -15.69 11.71 5.86
C ALA A 2 -14.18 11.47 5.72
N GLN A 3 -13.60 10.71 6.65
CA GLN A 3 -12.20 10.35 6.64
C GLN A 3 -11.87 9.43 5.44
N GLY A 4 -10.68 9.56 4.87
CA GLY A 4 -10.18 8.64 3.85
C GLY A 4 -9.92 7.24 4.38
N MET A 5 -9.71 6.27 3.49
CA MET A 5 -9.41 4.88 3.82
C MET A 5 -7.92 4.59 3.64
N LEU A 6 -7.36 3.84 4.58
CA LEU A 6 -6.02 3.29 4.46
C LEU A 6 -6.09 1.90 3.81
N TYR A 7 -5.39 1.73 2.69
CA TYR A 7 -5.26 0.46 1.98
C TYR A 7 -3.83 -0.04 2.07
N ILE A 8 -3.67 -1.27 2.51
CA ILE A 8 -2.41 -2.00 2.47
C ILE A 8 -2.41 -2.83 1.21
N VAL A 9 -1.39 -2.71 0.38
CA VAL A 9 -1.23 -3.51 -0.84
C VAL A 9 0.09 -4.25 -0.76
N SER A 10 0.03 -5.57 -0.82
CA SER A 10 1.19 -6.46 -0.82
C SER A 10 1.14 -7.40 -2.00
N ALA A 11 2.30 -7.78 -2.48
CA ALA A 11 2.46 -8.71 -3.58
C ALA A 11 3.90 -9.25 -3.59
N PRO A 12 4.15 -10.44 -4.14
CA PRO A 12 5.49 -10.84 -4.44
C PRO A 12 6.10 -9.93 -5.52
N SER A 13 7.42 -9.76 -5.50
CA SER A 13 8.12 -9.03 -6.56
C SER A 13 7.77 -9.62 -7.94
N GLY A 14 7.44 -8.78 -8.90
CA GLY A 14 7.06 -9.20 -10.25
C GLY A 14 5.57 -9.48 -10.49
N ALA A 15 4.73 -9.35 -9.47
CA ALA A 15 3.27 -9.53 -9.64
C ALA A 15 2.56 -8.34 -10.31
N GLY A 16 3.24 -7.19 -10.48
CA GLY A 16 2.68 -6.02 -11.14
C GLY A 16 2.00 -5.01 -10.21
N LYS A 17 2.25 -5.09 -8.91
CA LYS A 17 1.67 -4.20 -7.90
C LYS A 17 1.88 -2.71 -8.20
N SER A 18 3.12 -2.30 -8.43
CA SER A 18 3.46 -0.88 -8.68
C SER A 18 2.78 -0.34 -9.94
N SER A 19 2.72 -1.13 -11.00
CA SER A 19 2.04 -0.75 -12.25
C SER A 19 0.53 -0.60 -12.07
N LEU A 20 -0.09 -1.48 -11.28
CA LEU A 20 -1.52 -1.39 -10.94
C LEU A 20 -1.83 -0.15 -10.12
N ILE A 21 -1.04 0.14 -9.10
CA ILE A 21 -1.22 1.34 -8.27
C ILE A 21 -1.05 2.61 -9.10
N GLN A 22 -0.02 2.69 -9.94
CA GLN A 22 0.18 3.83 -10.82
C GLN A 22 -0.96 4.03 -11.81
N ALA A 23 -1.45 2.95 -12.42
CA ALA A 23 -2.60 3.02 -13.33
C ALA A 23 -3.87 3.46 -12.61
N LEU A 24 -4.09 3.00 -11.38
CA LEU A 24 -5.19 3.46 -10.53
C LEU A 24 -5.12 4.96 -10.30
N LEU A 25 -3.97 5.47 -9.88
CA LEU A 25 -3.78 6.91 -9.60
C LEU A 25 -4.03 7.79 -10.82
N LYS A 26 -3.67 7.30 -12.02
CA LYS A 26 -3.87 8.02 -13.28
C LYS A 26 -5.31 8.00 -13.77
N THR A 27 -6.07 6.93 -13.48
CA THR A 27 -7.36 6.66 -14.11
C THR A 27 -8.54 6.71 -13.13
N GLN A 28 -8.31 7.06 -11.88
CA GLN A 28 -9.34 7.14 -10.84
C GLN A 28 -9.76 8.60 -10.59
N PRO A 29 -10.77 9.11 -11.32
CA PRO A 29 -11.17 10.51 -11.21
C PRO A 29 -12.18 10.78 -10.09
N LEU A 30 -12.79 9.74 -9.52
CA LEU A 30 -13.93 9.91 -8.59
C LEU A 30 -13.51 10.18 -7.15
N TYR A 31 -12.28 9.84 -6.78
CA TYR A 31 -11.81 9.92 -5.40
C TYR A 31 -10.34 10.29 -5.37
N ASP A 32 -10.00 11.18 -4.47
CA ASP A 32 -8.59 11.49 -4.24
C ASP A 32 -7.91 10.33 -3.55
N THR A 33 -6.86 9.85 -4.19
CA THR A 33 -6.03 8.74 -3.70
C THR A 33 -4.56 9.09 -3.87
N GLN A 34 -3.74 8.66 -2.94
CA GLN A 34 -2.29 8.82 -3.03
C GLN A 34 -1.56 7.64 -2.41
N VAL A 35 -0.32 7.44 -2.81
CA VAL A 35 0.60 6.50 -2.16
C VAL A 35 1.25 7.21 -0.97
N SER A 36 1.40 6.48 0.13
CA SER A 36 2.12 6.99 1.30
C SER A 36 3.58 7.30 0.97
N VAL A 37 4.06 8.40 1.52
CA VAL A 37 5.48 8.77 1.48
C VAL A 37 6.14 8.28 2.78
N SER A 38 7.05 7.32 2.65
CA SER A 38 7.77 6.73 3.78
C SER A 38 8.97 7.58 4.20
N HIS A 39 9.38 7.45 5.46
CA HIS A 39 10.65 7.93 5.95
C HIS A 39 11.75 6.90 5.65
N THR A 40 12.95 7.37 5.36
CA THR A 40 14.12 6.50 5.17
C THR A 40 15.40 7.19 5.61
N THR A 41 16.35 6.38 6.07
CA THR A 41 17.73 6.82 6.36
C THR A 41 18.66 6.67 5.16
N ARG A 42 18.17 6.05 4.07
CA ARG A 42 18.93 5.96 2.83
C ARG A 42 19.15 7.34 2.23
N GLN A 43 20.32 7.58 1.70
CA GLN A 43 20.60 8.82 0.97
C GLN A 43 19.72 8.93 -0.28
N PRO A 44 19.28 10.15 -0.64
CA PRO A 44 18.55 10.37 -1.89
C PRO A 44 19.36 9.93 -3.11
N ARG A 45 18.69 9.29 -4.06
CA ARG A 45 19.24 9.04 -5.38
C ARG A 45 19.00 10.25 -6.29
N PRO A 46 19.78 10.38 -7.40
CA PRO A 46 19.52 11.43 -8.38
C PRO A 46 18.07 11.43 -8.84
N GLY A 47 17.41 12.59 -8.78
CA GLY A 47 16.00 12.76 -9.16
C GLY A 47 14.99 12.50 -8.05
N GLU A 48 15.41 11.97 -6.91
CA GLU A 48 14.52 11.84 -5.75
C GLU A 48 14.39 13.16 -4.98
N VAL A 49 13.15 13.48 -4.58
CA VAL A 49 12.80 14.74 -3.89
C VAL A 49 12.28 14.42 -2.50
N HIS A 50 12.81 15.11 -1.49
CA HIS A 50 12.33 15.02 -0.11
C HIS A 50 10.85 15.43 0.00
N GLY A 51 10.06 14.60 0.65
CA GLY A 51 8.62 14.82 0.83
C GLY A 51 7.74 14.32 -0.32
N GLU A 52 8.33 13.98 -1.46
CA GLU A 52 7.60 13.39 -2.61
C GLU A 52 7.87 11.90 -2.76
N HIS A 53 9.14 11.50 -2.76
CA HIS A 53 9.57 10.11 -2.90
C HIS A 53 9.75 9.45 -1.54
N TYR A 54 10.45 10.13 -0.65
CA TYR A 54 10.66 9.78 0.74
C TYR A 54 10.82 11.04 1.59
N PHE A 55 10.57 10.91 2.88
CA PHE A 55 11.11 11.82 3.89
C PHE A 55 12.50 11.30 4.27
N PHE A 56 13.55 11.93 3.76
CA PHE A 56 14.92 11.55 4.05
C PHE A 56 15.35 12.12 5.40
N VAL A 57 15.69 11.26 6.33
CA VAL A 57 16.13 11.59 7.69
C VAL A 57 17.44 10.88 8.01
N ASN A 58 18.15 11.34 9.05
CA ASN A 58 19.31 10.61 9.51
C ASN A 58 18.94 9.49 10.48
N HIS A 59 19.93 8.64 10.83
CA HIS A 59 19.69 7.49 11.71
C HIS A 59 19.23 7.89 13.12
N ASP A 60 19.74 8.98 13.66
CA ASP A 60 19.38 9.46 15.01
C ASP A 60 17.94 9.98 15.03
N GLU A 61 17.53 10.74 14.02
CA GLU A 61 16.14 11.20 13.86
C GLU A 61 15.18 10.01 13.73
N PHE A 62 15.55 9.00 12.93
CA PHE A 62 14.72 7.82 12.76
C PHE A 62 14.57 7.02 14.06
N LYS A 63 15.64 6.84 14.82
CA LYS A 63 15.62 6.18 16.12
C LYS A 63 14.79 6.95 17.15
N GLU A 64 14.86 8.27 17.14
CA GLU A 64 14.01 9.10 17.98
C GLU A 64 12.53 8.90 17.66
N MET A 65 12.18 8.85 16.36
CA MET A 65 10.81 8.56 15.91
C MET A 65 10.34 7.18 16.38
N ILE A 66 11.20 6.15 16.34
CA ILE A 66 10.88 4.82 16.91
C ILE A 66 10.60 4.93 18.40
N SER A 67 11.44 5.66 19.15
CA SER A 67 11.35 5.76 20.61
C SER A 67 10.05 6.39 21.10
N ARG A 68 9.45 7.27 20.30
CA ARG A 68 8.15 7.91 20.58
C ARG A 68 6.95 7.27 19.89
N ASP A 69 7.13 6.04 19.35
CA ASP A 69 6.09 5.28 18.65
C ASP A 69 5.45 6.06 17.48
N ALA A 70 6.28 6.80 16.72
CA ALA A 70 5.81 7.64 15.61
C ALA A 70 5.50 6.85 14.33
N PHE A 71 5.93 5.60 14.22
CA PHE A 71 5.72 4.76 13.05
C PHE A 71 4.58 3.77 13.22
N LEU A 72 3.75 3.64 12.20
CA LEU A 72 2.78 2.55 12.06
C LEU A 72 3.47 1.22 11.77
N GLU A 73 4.52 1.24 10.98
CA GLU A 73 5.42 0.13 10.73
C GLU A 73 6.82 0.67 10.45
N HIS A 74 7.84 -0.10 10.73
CA HIS A 74 9.21 0.19 10.33
C HIS A 74 10.02 -1.10 10.19
N ALA A 75 11.06 -1.05 9.33
CA ALA A 75 11.96 -2.16 9.10
C ALA A 75 13.36 -1.68 8.71
N GLU A 76 14.35 -2.52 8.92
CA GLU A 76 15.70 -2.34 8.40
C GLU A 76 15.89 -3.20 7.16
N VAL A 77 16.39 -2.58 6.10
CA VAL A 77 16.68 -3.26 4.84
C VAL A 77 18.07 -2.80 4.34
N PHE A 78 19.00 -3.72 4.27
CA PHE A 78 20.39 -3.45 3.85
C PHE A 78 21.04 -2.27 4.59
N GLY A 79 20.90 -2.22 5.89
CA GLY A 79 21.50 -1.19 6.75
C GLY A 79 20.80 0.16 6.74
N ASN A 80 19.70 0.30 5.99
CA ASN A 80 18.84 1.49 6.01
C ASN A 80 17.51 1.17 6.66
N TYR A 81 16.97 2.18 7.35
CA TYR A 81 15.63 2.10 7.94
C TYR A 81 14.60 2.68 7.00
N TYR A 82 13.41 2.09 7.05
CA TYR A 82 12.22 2.55 6.33
C TYR A 82 11.05 2.51 7.31
N GLY A 83 10.19 3.51 7.26
CA GLY A 83 9.04 3.55 8.15
C GLY A 83 7.91 4.42 7.63
N THR A 84 6.70 4.08 8.06
CA THR A 84 5.47 4.82 7.74
C THR A 84 5.02 5.61 8.96
N SER A 85 5.04 6.93 8.87
CA SER A 85 4.63 7.83 9.94
C SER A 85 3.13 7.77 10.18
N ARG A 86 2.71 7.54 11.43
CA ARG A 86 1.31 7.60 11.85
C ARG A 86 0.73 8.98 11.60
N GLU A 87 1.41 10.03 12.05
CA GLU A 87 0.94 11.41 11.93
C GLU A 87 0.75 11.82 10.47
N ALA A 88 1.70 11.51 9.60
CA ALA A 88 1.61 11.83 8.18
C ALA A 88 0.41 11.14 7.51
N ILE A 89 0.15 9.88 7.84
CA ILE A 89 -0.99 9.12 7.33
C ILE A 89 -2.31 9.70 7.87
N GLU A 90 -2.42 9.94 9.15
CA GLU A 90 -3.63 10.48 9.78
C GLU A 90 -4.00 11.86 9.24
N GLN A 91 -3.02 12.72 9.00
CA GLN A 91 -3.24 14.05 8.41
C GLN A 91 -3.86 13.95 7.02
N VAL A 92 -3.38 13.06 6.17
CA VAL A 92 -3.92 12.86 4.82
C VAL A 92 -5.31 12.24 4.86
N LEU A 93 -5.51 11.20 5.66
CA LEU A 93 -6.82 10.56 5.82
C LEU A 93 -7.89 11.54 6.32
N ALA A 94 -7.51 12.47 7.21
CA ALA A 94 -8.42 13.50 7.74
C ALA A 94 -8.97 14.44 6.65
N THR A 95 -8.27 14.58 5.54
CA THR A 95 -8.74 15.37 4.38
C THR A 95 -9.70 14.64 3.47
N GLY A 96 -10.00 13.37 3.74
CA GLY A 96 -10.88 12.52 2.92
C GLY A 96 -10.17 11.79 1.78
N VAL A 97 -8.85 11.90 1.70
CA VAL A 97 -8.00 11.22 0.70
C VAL A 97 -7.74 9.78 1.13
N ASP A 98 -7.90 8.84 0.20
CA ASP A 98 -7.50 7.44 0.41
C ASP A 98 -5.99 7.28 0.24
N VAL A 99 -5.37 6.50 1.10
CA VAL A 99 -3.91 6.30 1.11
C VAL A 99 -3.58 4.84 0.87
N PHE A 100 -2.67 4.59 -0.05
CA PHE A 100 -2.11 3.26 -0.32
C PHE A 100 -0.74 3.10 0.34
N LEU A 101 -0.57 2.01 1.07
CA LEU A 101 0.70 1.54 1.60
C LEU A 101 1.19 0.36 0.77
N ASP A 102 2.30 0.54 0.09
CA ASP A 102 3.01 -0.51 -0.63
C ASP A 102 4.04 -1.14 0.32
N ILE A 103 3.66 -2.19 1.02
CA ILE A 103 4.46 -2.84 2.05
C ILE A 103 4.36 -4.36 1.97
N ASP A 104 5.30 -5.06 2.59
CA ASP A 104 5.30 -6.52 2.68
C ASP A 104 4.33 -7.04 3.76
N TRP A 105 4.26 -8.37 3.88
CA TRP A 105 3.37 -9.01 4.85
C TRP A 105 3.73 -8.69 6.32
N GLN A 106 5.00 -8.47 6.63
CA GLN A 106 5.45 -8.10 7.98
C GLN A 106 4.96 -6.71 8.35
N GLY A 107 5.13 -5.75 7.45
CA GLY A 107 4.59 -4.40 7.59
C GLY A 107 3.06 -4.41 7.67
N ALA A 108 2.40 -5.23 6.86
CA ALA A 108 0.96 -5.39 6.90
C ALA A 108 0.45 -5.87 8.28
N GLN A 109 1.14 -6.83 8.89
CA GLN A 109 0.79 -7.29 10.24
C GLN A 109 0.91 -6.17 11.29
N GLN A 110 1.97 -5.36 11.23
CA GLN A 110 2.16 -4.21 12.12
C GLN A 110 1.02 -3.18 11.95
N ILE A 111 0.68 -2.85 10.71
CA ILE A 111 -0.40 -1.88 10.42
C ILE A 111 -1.75 -2.37 10.93
N ARG A 112 -2.11 -3.65 10.73
CA ARG A 112 -3.40 -4.19 11.19
C ARG A 112 -3.57 -4.08 12.70
N GLN A 113 -2.50 -4.23 13.46
CA GLN A 113 -2.54 -4.09 14.93
C GLN A 113 -2.81 -2.65 15.36
N LYS A 114 -2.22 -1.68 14.65
CA LYS A 114 -2.30 -0.26 15.02
C LYS A 114 -3.48 0.47 14.37
N MET A 115 -3.93 -0.01 13.20
CA MET A 115 -5.03 0.57 12.42
C MET A 115 -6.00 -0.53 11.95
N PRO A 116 -6.86 -1.04 12.83
CA PRO A 116 -7.72 -2.20 12.51
C PRO A 116 -8.78 -1.91 11.45
N HIS A 117 -9.05 -0.63 11.13
CA HIS A 117 -9.98 -0.24 10.06
C HIS A 117 -9.33 -0.20 8.68
N ALA A 118 -8.01 -0.34 8.57
CA ALA A 118 -7.33 -0.47 7.29
C ALA A 118 -7.83 -1.70 6.53
N ARG A 119 -7.87 -1.62 5.20
CA ARG A 119 -8.20 -2.75 4.33
C ARG A 119 -6.94 -3.21 3.62
N SER A 120 -6.79 -4.51 3.51
CA SER A 120 -5.61 -5.12 2.93
C SER A 120 -5.93 -5.90 1.66
N ILE A 121 -5.08 -5.72 0.65
CA ILE A 121 -5.23 -6.30 -0.68
C ILE A 121 -3.94 -7.05 -0.99
N PHE A 122 -4.07 -8.33 -1.36
CA PHE A 122 -2.94 -9.13 -1.84
C PHE A 122 -3.06 -9.35 -3.34
N ILE A 123 -1.97 -9.12 -4.08
CA ILE A 123 -1.92 -9.32 -5.52
C ILE A 123 -1.06 -10.54 -5.83
N LEU A 124 -1.65 -11.51 -6.52
CA LEU A 124 -0.96 -12.71 -6.99
C LEU A 124 -0.66 -12.64 -8.48
N PRO A 125 0.47 -13.22 -8.92
CA PRO A 125 0.67 -13.53 -10.34
C PRO A 125 -0.25 -14.70 -10.74
N PRO A 126 -0.51 -14.90 -12.06
CA PRO A 126 -1.37 -15.99 -12.53
C PRO A 126 -0.74 -17.37 -12.40
N SER A 127 0.59 -17.45 -12.36
CA SER A 127 1.35 -18.71 -12.22
C SER A 127 2.79 -18.46 -11.79
N LYS A 128 3.45 -19.49 -11.29
CA LYS A 128 4.89 -19.45 -11.01
C LYS A 128 5.72 -19.27 -12.30
N ILE A 129 5.27 -19.84 -13.39
CA ILE A 129 5.94 -19.73 -14.71
C ILE A 129 5.92 -18.26 -15.15
N GLU A 130 4.79 -17.60 -15.07
CA GLU A 130 4.67 -16.18 -15.43
C GLU A 130 5.45 -15.29 -14.48
N LEU A 131 5.47 -15.59 -13.18
CA LEU A 131 6.27 -14.86 -12.21
C LEU A 131 7.76 -15.00 -12.51
N ASP A 132 8.24 -16.20 -12.80
CA ASP A 132 9.63 -16.45 -13.21
C ASP A 132 9.99 -15.64 -14.47
N ARG A 133 9.12 -15.67 -15.47
CA ARG A 133 9.29 -14.88 -16.70
C ARG A 133 9.40 -13.37 -16.40
N ARG A 134 8.55 -12.84 -15.54
CA ARG A 134 8.56 -11.41 -15.15
C ARG A 134 9.81 -11.04 -14.38
N LEU A 135 10.29 -11.91 -13.49
CA LEU A 135 11.53 -11.69 -12.73
C LEU A 135 12.76 -11.70 -13.66
N ARG A 136 12.80 -12.60 -14.63
CA ARG A 136 13.87 -12.67 -15.63
C ARG A 136 13.88 -11.47 -16.57
N GLY A 137 12.72 -10.98 -16.95
CA GLY A 137 12.54 -9.84 -17.87
C GLY A 137 13.02 -8.49 -17.32
N ARG A 138 13.27 -8.39 -16.01
CA ARG A 138 13.72 -7.13 -15.38
C ARG A 138 15.21 -6.89 -15.45
N GLY A 139 16.02 -7.87 -15.87
CA GLY A 139 17.39 -7.59 -15.90
C GLY A 139 18.36 -8.75 -16.10
N GLN A 140 19.57 -8.54 -15.64
CA GLN A 140 20.77 -9.30 -15.87
C GLN A 140 21.13 -10.17 -14.67
N ASP A 141 20.10 -10.66 -13.94
CA ASP A 141 20.31 -11.47 -12.75
C ASP A 141 20.74 -12.89 -13.10
N SER A 142 21.64 -13.44 -12.30
CA SER A 142 22.05 -14.84 -12.41
C SER A 142 20.90 -15.79 -12.04
N GLU A 143 21.00 -17.05 -12.48
CA GLU A 143 20.04 -18.11 -12.11
C GLU A 143 19.91 -18.25 -10.58
N GLU A 144 21.01 -18.09 -9.84
CA GLU A 144 21.02 -18.14 -8.37
C GLU A 144 20.22 -16.99 -7.75
N VAL A 145 20.35 -15.78 -8.26
CA VAL A 145 19.58 -14.61 -7.81
C VAL A 145 18.11 -14.79 -8.12
N ILE A 146 17.75 -15.29 -9.29
CA ILE A 146 16.36 -15.58 -9.67
C ILE A 146 15.75 -16.63 -8.77
N ALA A 147 16.47 -17.73 -8.49
CA ALA A 147 16.01 -18.77 -7.57
C ALA A 147 15.74 -18.22 -6.17
N LYS A 148 16.61 -17.33 -5.68
CA LYS A 148 16.43 -16.65 -4.39
C LYS A 148 15.20 -15.75 -4.39
N ARG A 149 14.98 -14.99 -5.44
CA ARG A 149 13.78 -14.14 -5.60
C ARG A 149 12.50 -14.96 -5.68
N MET A 150 12.52 -16.11 -6.37
CA MET A 150 11.37 -17.01 -6.42
C MET A 150 11.04 -17.60 -5.04
N ALA A 151 12.05 -17.98 -4.26
CA ALA A 151 11.85 -18.46 -2.90
C ALA A 151 11.25 -17.37 -1.99
N GLN A 152 11.73 -16.14 -2.10
CA GLN A 152 11.16 -15.00 -1.39
C GLN A 152 9.71 -14.72 -1.82
N ALA A 153 9.41 -14.81 -3.11
CA ALA A 153 8.06 -14.65 -3.64
C ALA A 153 7.10 -15.69 -3.09
N VAL A 154 7.51 -16.94 -3.02
CA VAL A 154 6.70 -18.02 -2.43
C VAL A 154 6.45 -17.77 -0.94
N ALA A 155 7.47 -17.33 -0.20
CA ALA A 155 7.32 -16.97 1.20
C ALA A 155 6.32 -15.80 1.39
N GLU A 156 6.42 -14.76 0.57
CA GLU A 156 5.45 -13.64 0.57
C GLU A 156 4.03 -14.12 0.25
N MET A 157 3.86 -14.91 -0.81
CA MET A 157 2.56 -15.45 -1.23
C MET A 157 1.91 -16.36 -0.18
N SER A 158 2.68 -17.01 0.68
CA SER A 158 2.13 -17.89 1.74
C SER A 158 1.28 -17.12 2.75
N HIS A 159 1.41 -15.80 2.83
CA HIS A 159 0.64 -14.94 3.73
C HIS A 159 -0.66 -14.40 3.12
N TYR A 160 -1.04 -14.80 1.93
CA TYR A 160 -2.20 -14.28 1.20
C TYR A 160 -3.51 -14.32 2.02
N ALA A 161 -3.73 -15.36 2.80
CA ALA A 161 -4.95 -15.55 3.57
C ALA A 161 -5.13 -14.58 4.75
N GLU A 162 -4.08 -13.81 5.10
CA GLU A 162 -4.14 -12.77 6.14
C GLU A 162 -4.81 -11.48 5.64
N TYR A 163 -5.09 -11.38 4.34
CA TYR A 163 -5.59 -10.16 3.67
C TYR A 163 -7.10 -10.19 3.48
N ASP A 164 -7.70 -9.00 3.37
CA ASP A 164 -9.16 -8.85 3.16
C ASP A 164 -9.58 -9.15 1.73
N TYR A 165 -8.73 -8.86 0.76
CA TYR A 165 -9.00 -9.01 -0.67
C TYR A 165 -7.84 -9.67 -1.41
N LEU A 166 -8.16 -10.42 -2.45
CA LEU A 166 -7.21 -11.08 -3.32
C LEU A 166 -7.48 -10.70 -4.78
N ILE A 167 -6.44 -10.22 -5.46
CA ILE A 167 -6.48 -9.95 -6.89
C ILE A 167 -5.47 -10.87 -7.59
N VAL A 168 -5.90 -11.56 -8.63
CA VAL A 168 -5.00 -12.31 -9.51
C VAL A 168 -4.71 -11.44 -10.73
N ASN A 169 -3.45 -11.04 -10.90
CA ASN A 169 -3.02 -10.20 -12.03
C ASN A 169 -2.64 -11.06 -13.23
N ASP A 170 -3.62 -11.69 -13.83
CA ASP A 170 -3.51 -12.42 -15.09
C ASP A 170 -3.67 -11.45 -16.27
N ASP A 171 -4.82 -10.82 -16.38
CA ASP A 171 -5.08 -9.71 -17.29
C ASP A 171 -5.00 -8.39 -16.53
N PHE A 172 -4.13 -7.49 -16.99
CA PHE A 172 -3.87 -6.21 -16.29
C PHE A 172 -5.12 -5.34 -16.17
N ASP A 173 -5.90 -5.21 -17.22
CA ASP A 173 -7.10 -4.36 -17.22
C ASP A 173 -8.19 -4.91 -16.28
N THR A 174 -8.34 -6.22 -16.23
CA THR A 174 -9.23 -6.90 -15.28
C THR A 174 -8.77 -6.67 -13.84
N ALA A 175 -7.48 -6.86 -13.55
CA ALA A 175 -6.92 -6.62 -12.22
C ALA A 175 -7.07 -5.15 -11.78
N LEU A 176 -6.89 -4.20 -12.69
CA LEU A 176 -7.11 -2.79 -12.43
C LEU A 176 -8.59 -2.50 -12.11
N THR A 177 -9.51 -3.11 -12.86
CA THR A 177 -10.96 -3.01 -12.59
C THR A 177 -11.31 -3.59 -11.23
N ASP A 178 -10.74 -4.72 -10.85
CA ASP A 178 -10.92 -5.33 -9.53
C ASP A 178 -10.44 -4.39 -8.42
N LEU A 179 -9.27 -3.78 -8.59
CA LEU A 179 -8.74 -2.82 -7.63
C LEU A 179 -9.66 -1.61 -7.46
N LYS A 180 -10.15 -1.04 -8.55
CA LYS A 180 -11.13 0.06 -8.55
C LYS A 180 -12.44 -0.35 -7.88
N THR A 181 -12.88 -1.58 -8.11
CA THR A 181 -14.11 -2.12 -7.53
C THR A 181 -14.02 -2.23 -6.01
N ILE A 182 -12.88 -2.69 -5.49
CA ILE A 182 -12.63 -2.76 -4.05
C ILE A 182 -12.76 -1.37 -3.42
N ILE A 183 -12.09 -0.37 -3.98
CA ILE A 183 -12.11 1.00 -3.46
C ILE A 183 -13.52 1.56 -3.46
N ARG A 184 -14.26 1.35 -4.56
CA ARG A 184 -15.64 1.81 -4.69
C ARG A 184 -16.56 1.12 -3.69
N ALA A 185 -16.45 -0.19 -3.54
CA ALA A 185 -17.25 -0.96 -2.58
C ALA A 185 -16.99 -0.52 -1.13
N GLU A 186 -15.74 -0.31 -0.75
CA GLU A 186 -15.39 0.18 0.59
C GLU A 186 -15.96 1.58 0.86
N ARG A 187 -16.01 2.46 -0.13
CA ARG A 187 -16.63 3.78 0.00
C ARG A 187 -18.15 3.74 0.16
N LEU A 188 -18.82 2.69 -0.35
CA LEU A 188 -20.26 2.51 -0.27
C LEU A 188 -20.74 1.83 1.03
N ARG A 189 -19.83 1.44 1.91
CA ARG A 189 -20.20 0.86 3.21
C ARG A 189 -21.08 1.84 4.02
N MET A 190 -22.09 1.29 4.70
CA MET A 190 -23.06 2.07 5.46
C MET A 190 -22.40 3.05 6.44
N SER A 191 -21.39 2.60 7.18
CA SER A 191 -20.66 3.42 8.14
C SER A 191 -20.04 4.67 7.51
N ARG A 192 -19.53 4.57 6.29
CA ARG A 192 -18.91 5.67 5.57
C ARG A 192 -19.93 6.59 4.90
N GLN A 193 -20.92 6.00 4.23
CA GLN A 193 -21.98 6.74 3.57
C GLN A 193 -22.83 7.53 4.56
N LYS A 194 -23.11 6.97 5.72
CA LYS A 194 -23.80 7.68 6.81
C LYS A 194 -23.07 8.95 7.22
N GLN A 195 -21.76 8.89 7.42
CA GLN A 195 -20.96 10.07 7.74
C GLN A 195 -20.92 11.09 6.60
N ARG A 196 -20.77 10.59 5.38
CA ARG A 196 -20.66 11.45 4.18
C ARG A 196 -21.96 12.21 3.89
N HIS A 197 -23.09 11.56 4.11
CA HIS A 197 -24.41 12.07 3.77
C HIS A 197 -25.26 12.47 4.99
N ASP A 198 -24.62 12.68 6.13
CA ASP A 198 -25.30 13.00 7.38
C ASP A 198 -26.28 14.17 7.25
N ALA A 199 -25.84 15.27 6.63
CA ALA A 199 -26.68 16.45 6.42
C ALA A 199 -27.88 16.18 5.48
N LEU A 200 -27.69 15.37 4.44
CA LEU A 200 -28.77 14.96 3.54
C LEU A 200 -29.77 14.07 4.28
N ILE A 201 -29.26 13.06 4.99
CA ILE A 201 -30.10 12.12 5.74
C ILE A 201 -30.92 12.86 6.80
N SER A 202 -30.27 13.77 7.52
CA SER A 202 -30.99 14.60 8.52
C SER A 202 -32.10 15.44 7.91
N LYS A 203 -31.89 16.03 6.73
CA LYS A 203 -32.93 16.78 6.01
C LYS A 203 -34.08 15.88 5.52
N LEU A 204 -33.76 14.68 5.08
CA LEU A 204 -34.78 13.73 4.60
C LEU A 204 -35.64 13.16 5.73
N LEU A 205 -35.14 13.14 6.95
CA LEU A 205 -35.82 12.63 8.13
C LEU A 205 -36.42 13.73 9.01
N ALA A 206 -36.20 14.99 8.69
CA ALA A 206 -36.83 16.10 9.39
C ALA A 206 -38.34 16.20 9.03
N ASP A 207 -39.21 16.53 10.03
CA ASP A 207 -40.64 16.74 9.86
C ASP A 207 -40.94 17.99 9.01
#